data_a872498adfdee6bda3728afccbef72f0
#
_entry.id   a872498adfdee6bda3728afccbef72f0
#
_cell.length_a   1.000
_cell.length_b   1.000
_cell.length_c   1.000
_cell.angle_alpha   90.00
_cell.angle_beta   90.00
_cell.angle_gamma   90.00
#
_symmetry.space_group_name_H-M   'P 1'
#
loop_
_entity.id
_entity.type
_entity.pdbx_description
1 polymer ?
#
loop_
_entity_poly.entity_id
_entity_poly.type
_entity_poly.pdbx_seq_one_letter_code
_entity_poly.pdbx_strand_id
1 'polypeptide(L)'
;MAEAADVLRRRKAKNDFWSYCLYYDPKFFSRRLFLKHVADAFTRVYDSYQDGVIRRLAVSMPPRAGKSYISSLFISWMLGHFPEESVMRNCCSDTLYNKLSYDTRDIARPSRFKEIFPDVQLRGVKQTVHGWSLDAARQVSYFGAGVGGTVIGFGASMLAMTDDLYKSLEDALSDTNNEKVWSWKQGTHDSRIEGNCCSIDIGTRWSATDVLGRMEEMGKYDEIIRIAALDENECSFCEETDDSIWCAEYMQDPIEAIGLLFPKSELNRFKLADIEGKQPDGVIGATDVADEGDDDFCAPIAKVFGTKYFITDVLFTKDNVEITEPKLVSLILDTRCDNMRIESNNGGRIFALNVRKAVKSKNEKCIIQAKPTTANKDTRILLKSGWIKKHCYFLEESEYKKGSDYDRFMKALTSYKKEGGNKHDDAPDGMTILAENVEFIGLCKANSVRRVARGR
;
A
#
# COMPACT_ATOMS: atom_id res chain seq x y z
N MET A 1 -4.57 -41.79 28.76
CA MET A 1 -3.79 -40.55 28.92
C MET A 1 -3.92 -39.61 27.70
N ALA A 2 -3.84 -40.10 26.48
CA ALA A 2 -4.01 -39.25 25.29
C ALA A 2 -5.42 -38.65 25.16
N GLU A 3 -6.46 -39.42 25.42
CA GLU A 3 -7.84 -38.98 25.36
C GLU A 3 -8.19 -37.92 26.45
N ALA A 4 -7.69 -38.09 27.66
CA ALA A 4 -7.85 -37.09 28.73
C ALA A 4 -7.12 -35.78 28.42
N ALA A 5 -5.94 -35.85 27.76
CA ALA A 5 -5.19 -34.65 27.32
C ALA A 5 -5.92 -33.92 26.19
N ASP A 6 -6.61 -34.66 25.31
CA ASP A 6 -7.38 -34.05 24.22
C ASP A 6 -8.64 -33.36 24.74
N VAL A 7 -9.36 -33.97 25.65
CA VAL A 7 -10.53 -33.36 26.35
C VAL A 7 -10.11 -32.07 27.05
N LEU A 8 -8.94 -32.05 27.72
CA LEU A 8 -8.44 -30.86 28.39
C LEU A 8 -8.08 -29.74 27.39
N ARG A 9 -7.49 -30.10 26.24
CA ARG A 9 -7.18 -29.10 25.15
C ARG A 9 -8.46 -28.49 24.61
N ARG A 10 -9.48 -29.27 24.31
CA ARG A 10 -10.79 -28.78 23.83
C ARG A 10 -11.44 -27.86 24.85
N ARG A 11 -11.41 -28.22 26.14
CA ARG A 11 -11.93 -27.36 27.21
C ARG A 11 -11.18 -26.04 27.31
N LYS A 12 -9.84 -26.06 27.19
CA LYS A 12 -9.05 -24.83 27.12
C LYS A 12 -9.40 -23.99 25.91
N ALA A 13 -9.49 -24.60 24.73
CA ALA A 13 -9.83 -23.90 23.50
C ALA A 13 -11.23 -23.27 23.53
N LYS A 14 -12.18 -23.89 24.27
CA LYS A 14 -13.49 -23.28 24.48
C LYS A 14 -13.43 -22.04 25.36
N ASN A 15 -12.60 -22.01 26.40
CA ASN A 15 -12.58 -20.95 27.41
C ASN A 15 -11.52 -19.86 27.20
N ASP A 16 -10.57 -20.07 26.28
CA ASP A 16 -9.46 -19.15 26.03
C ASP A 16 -9.20 -19.06 24.53
N PHE A 17 -9.33 -17.86 23.97
CA PHE A 17 -9.23 -17.66 22.54
C PHE A 17 -7.84 -17.98 21.98
N TRP A 18 -6.74 -17.68 22.71
CA TRP A 18 -5.41 -18.07 22.27
C TRP A 18 -5.25 -19.59 22.19
N SER A 19 -5.79 -20.31 23.18
CA SER A 19 -5.83 -21.77 23.16
C SER A 19 -6.68 -22.31 22.01
N TYR A 20 -7.75 -21.61 21.62
CA TYR A 20 -8.53 -21.94 20.42
C TYR A 20 -7.70 -21.78 19.14
N CYS A 21 -6.96 -20.68 19.00
CA CYS A 21 -6.07 -20.46 17.86
C CYS A 21 -5.02 -21.58 17.75
N LEU A 22 -4.37 -21.93 18.85
CA LEU A 22 -3.38 -23.02 18.91
C LEU A 22 -4.00 -24.41 18.66
N TYR A 23 -5.23 -24.62 19.07
CA TYR A 23 -5.96 -25.88 18.80
C TYR A 23 -6.31 -25.98 17.31
N TYR A 24 -6.74 -24.88 16.72
CA TYR A 24 -7.19 -24.83 15.34
C TYR A 24 -6.02 -24.96 14.33
N ASP A 25 -4.98 -24.13 14.47
CA ASP A 25 -3.78 -24.15 13.64
C ASP A 25 -2.48 -23.93 14.46
N PRO A 26 -1.99 -25.01 15.11
CA PRO A 26 -0.80 -24.91 15.95
C PRO A 26 0.46 -24.51 15.18
N LYS A 27 0.58 -24.86 13.90
CA LYS A 27 1.75 -24.52 13.09
C LYS A 27 1.84 -23.03 12.77
N PHE A 28 0.71 -22.41 12.48
CA PHE A 28 0.64 -20.99 12.18
C PHE A 28 0.91 -20.14 13.42
N PHE A 29 0.20 -20.42 14.51
CA PHE A 29 0.23 -19.58 15.71
C PHE A 29 1.50 -19.79 16.57
N SER A 30 2.07 -21.00 16.63
CA SER A 30 3.34 -21.20 17.35
C SER A 30 4.53 -20.45 16.77
N ARG A 31 4.48 -20.08 15.49
CA ARG A 31 5.50 -19.28 14.82
C ARG A 31 5.23 -17.78 14.89
N ARG A 32 4.08 -17.35 15.40
CA ARG A 32 3.63 -15.95 15.43
C ARG A 32 3.15 -15.57 16.82
N LEU A 33 4.04 -15.73 17.80
CA LEU A 33 3.70 -15.47 19.20
C LEU A 33 3.25 -14.05 19.49
N PHE A 34 3.63 -13.08 18.65
CA PHE A 34 3.15 -11.71 18.71
C PHE A 34 1.63 -11.61 18.55
N LEU A 35 0.98 -12.54 17.81
CA LEU A 35 -0.47 -12.61 17.71
C LEU A 35 -1.18 -12.92 19.03
N LYS A 36 -0.43 -13.36 20.05
CA LYS A 36 -1.01 -13.55 21.38
C LYS A 36 -1.51 -12.22 21.97
N HIS A 37 -0.80 -11.12 21.75
CA HIS A 37 -1.24 -9.79 22.20
C HIS A 37 -2.58 -9.40 21.58
N VAL A 38 -2.78 -9.71 20.29
CA VAL A 38 -4.05 -9.50 19.60
C VAL A 38 -5.14 -10.42 20.15
N ALA A 39 -4.80 -11.70 20.38
CA ALA A 39 -5.74 -12.67 20.96
C ALA A 39 -6.19 -12.27 22.37
N ASP A 40 -5.27 -11.78 23.20
CA ASP A 40 -5.56 -11.29 24.55
C ASP A 40 -6.50 -10.06 24.51
N ALA A 41 -6.29 -9.14 23.54
CA ALA A 41 -7.19 -8.00 23.34
C ALA A 41 -8.58 -8.44 22.84
N PHE A 42 -8.63 -9.41 21.94
CA PHE A 42 -9.89 -10.00 21.48
C PHE A 42 -10.64 -10.71 22.63
N THR A 43 -9.92 -11.39 23.51
CA THR A 43 -10.52 -11.98 24.73
C THR A 43 -11.16 -10.89 25.60
N ARG A 44 -10.51 -9.73 25.78
CA ARG A 44 -11.11 -8.59 26.51
C ARG A 44 -12.37 -8.04 25.84
N VAL A 45 -12.47 -8.09 24.51
CA VAL A 45 -13.71 -7.75 23.79
C VAL A 45 -14.82 -8.77 24.10
N TYR A 46 -14.48 -10.05 24.10
CA TYR A 46 -15.41 -11.13 24.48
C TYR A 46 -15.91 -10.96 25.92
N ASP A 47 -15.00 -10.75 26.88
CA ASP A 47 -15.35 -10.55 28.29
C ASP A 47 -16.26 -9.33 28.46
N SER A 48 -15.93 -8.22 27.79
CA SER A 48 -16.76 -7.00 27.83
C SER A 48 -18.16 -7.22 27.27
N TYR A 49 -18.29 -8.00 26.18
CA TYR A 49 -19.59 -8.35 25.63
C TYR A 49 -20.41 -9.22 26.61
N GLN A 50 -19.80 -10.20 27.27
CA GLN A 50 -20.44 -11.01 28.32
C GLN A 50 -20.95 -10.16 29.50
N ASP A 51 -20.18 -9.15 29.87
CA ASP A 51 -20.51 -8.24 30.97
C ASP A 51 -21.51 -7.14 30.57
N GLY A 52 -21.95 -7.11 29.29
CA GLY A 52 -22.86 -6.11 28.76
C GLY A 52 -22.20 -4.73 28.57
N VAL A 53 -20.89 -4.68 28.49
CA VAL A 53 -20.09 -3.46 28.32
C VAL A 53 -19.64 -3.32 26.87
N ILE A 54 -19.94 -2.16 26.27
CA ILE A 54 -19.47 -1.86 24.92
C ILE A 54 -17.96 -1.62 24.95
N ARG A 55 -17.21 -2.32 24.08
CA ARG A 55 -15.77 -2.09 23.90
C ARG A 55 -15.44 -1.84 22.44
N ARG A 56 -14.59 -0.85 22.23
CA ARG A 56 -14.08 -0.47 20.90
C ARG A 56 -12.56 -0.67 20.86
N LEU A 57 -12.12 -1.59 20.02
CA LEU A 57 -10.72 -1.97 19.88
C LEU A 57 -10.19 -1.59 18.50
N ALA A 58 -9.03 -0.94 18.47
CA ALA A 58 -8.24 -0.77 17.24
C ALA A 58 -7.06 -1.75 17.23
N VAL A 59 -6.83 -2.39 16.08
CA VAL A 59 -5.65 -3.24 15.87
C VAL A 59 -4.98 -2.86 14.56
N SER A 60 -3.74 -2.42 14.62
CA SER A 60 -2.95 -2.17 13.42
C SER A 60 -1.75 -3.10 13.33
N MET A 61 -1.52 -3.67 12.14
CA MET A 61 -0.50 -4.69 11.90
C MET A 61 -0.02 -4.65 10.45
N PRO A 62 1.23 -5.06 10.18
CA PRO A 62 1.76 -5.14 8.82
C PRO A 62 0.95 -6.06 7.91
N PRO A 63 1.04 -5.89 6.58
CA PRO A 63 0.52 -6.85 5.62
C PRO A 63 1.06 -8.27 5.89
N ARG A 64 0.25 -9.29 5.64
CA ARG A 64 0.60 -10.73 5.80
C ARG A 64 0.95 -11.18 7.24
N ALA A 65 0.79 -10.33 8.24
CA ALA A 65 1.00 -10.69 9.65
C ALA A 65 -0.07 -11.68 10.20
N GLY A 66 -1.20 -11.84 9.52
CA GLY A 66 -2.26 -12.77 9.91
C GLY A 66 -3.54 -12.12 10.41
N LYS A 67 -3.73 -10.81 10.20
CA LYS A 67 -4.90 -10.02 10.60
C LYS A 67 -6.23 -10.74 10.34
N SER A 68 -6.52 -10.94 9.07
CA SER A 68 -7.82 -11.49 8.66
C SER A 68 -8.04 -12.92 9.10
N TYR A 69 -6.97 -13.70 9.29
CA TYR A 69 -7.07 -15.08 9.76
C TYR A 69 -7.44 -15.15 11.25
N ILE A 70 -6.72 -14.40 12.11
CA ILE A 70 -7.05 -14.36 13.54
C ILE A 70 -8.45 -13.75 13.77
N SER A 71 -8.85 -12.76 12.96
CA SER A 71 -10.20 -12.19 12.99
C SER A 71 -11.28 -13.21 12.62
N SER A 72 -11.05 -14.04 11.60
CA SER A 72 -11.98 -15.10 11.20
C SER A 72 -12.13 -16.18 12.27
N LEU A 73 -11.02 -16.54 12.93
CA LEU A 73 -11.06 -17.44 14.09
C LEU A 73 -11.82 -16.83 15.27
N PHE A 74 -11.59 -15.54 15.56
CA PHE A 74 -12.29 -14.87 16.65
C PHE A 74 -13.79 -14.80 16.40
N ILE A 75 -14.21 -14.42 15.20
CA ILE A 75 -15.63 -14.40 14.83
C ILE A 75 -16.25 -15.81 14.99
N SER A 76 -15.56 -16.84 14.52
CA SER A 76 -16.08 -18.22 14.66
C SER A 76 -16.18 -18.64 16.12
N TRP A 77 -15.21 -18.27 16.95
CA TRP A 77 -15.20 -18.57 18.38
C TRP A 77 -16.31 -17.84 19.13
N MET A 78 -16.52 -16.55 18.84
CA MET A 78 -17.63 -15.75 19.37
C MET A 78 -18.98 -16.36 18.99
N LEU A 79 -19.19 -16.72 17.72
CA LEU A 79 -20.42 -17.38 17.25
C LEU A 79 -20.60 -18.78 17.81
N GLY A 80 -19.51 -19.45 18.22
CA GLY A 80 -19.58 -20.71 18.95
C GLY A 80 -20.14 -20.54 20.35
N HIS A 81 -19.90 -19.44 21.02
CA HIS A 81 -20.41 -19.09 22.35
C HIS A 81 -21.81 -18.48 22.30
N PHE A 82 -22.11 -17.66 21.28
CA PHE A 82 -23.36 -16.93 21.12
C PHE A 82 -24.00 -17.21 19.76
N PRO A 83 -24.47 -18.42 19.49
CA PRO A 83 -24.93 -18.85 18.16
C PRO A 83 -26.21 -18.14 17.68
N GLU A 84 -26.97 -17.52 18.58
CA GLU A 84 -28.16 -16.71 18.30
C GLU A 84 -27.86 -15.29 17.80
N GLU A 85 -26.62 -14.80 18.02
CA GLU A 85 -26.20 -13.42 17.77
C GLU A 85 -25.67 -13.22 16.37
N SER A 86 -25.45 -11.93 16.01
CA SER A 86 -24.99 -11.53 14.71
C SER A 86 -23.66 -10.75 14.74
N VAL A 87 -22.84 -11.01 13.73
CA VAL A 87 -21.56 -10.35 13.48
C VAL A 87 -21.58 -9.69 12.12
N MET A 88 -21.21 -8.43 12.08
CA MET A 88 -20.95 -7.70 10.83
C MET A 88 -19.44 -7.57 10.61
N ARG A 89 -18.97 -7.90 9.41
CA ARG A 89 -17.57 -7.66 9.00
C ARG A 89 -17.53 -6.96 7.66
N ASN A 90 -16.88 -5.82 7.60
CA ASN A 90 -16.75 -5.01 6.39
C ASN A 90 -15.29 -4.79 6.03
N CYS A 91 -14.98 -4.62 4.74
CA CYS A 91 -13.62 -4.41 4.24
C CYS A 91 -13.60 -3.52 3.00
N CYS A 92 -12.43 -3.33 2.39
CA CYS A 92 -12.27 -2.39 1.27
C CYS A 92 -13.04 -2.76 -0.01
N SER A 93 -13.45 -4.02 -0.21
CA SER A 93 -14.13 -4.46 -1.43
C SER A 93 -14.98 -5.71 -1.23
N ASP A 94 -16.03 -5.86 -2.06
CA ASP A 94 -16.87 -7.06 -2.04
C ASP A 94 -16.08 -8.35 -2.37
N THR A 95 -15.06 -8.27 -3.21
CA THR A 95 -14.19 -9.42 -3.52
C THR A 95 -13.48 -9.92 -2.27
N LEU A 96 -12.89 -9.01 -1.48
CA LEU A 96 -12.25 -9.37 -0.22
C LEU A 96 -13.28 -9.85 0.79
N TYR A 97 -14.41 -9.15 0.92
CA TYR A 97 -15.50 -9.56 1.81
C TYR A 97 -15.96 -10.99 1.51
N ASN A 98 -16.22 -11.31 0.25
CA ASN A 98 -16.65 -12.65 -0.16
C ASN A 98 -15.64 -13.72 0.25
N LYS A 99 -14.34 -13.48 0.04
CA LYS A 99 -13.27 -14.36 0.49
C LYS A 99 -13.32 -14.55 2.01
N LEU A 100 -13.37 -13.47 2.78
CA LEU A 100 -13.40 -13.50 4.25
C LEU A 100 -14.65 -14.21 4.79
N SER A 101 -15.79 -14.05 4.11
CA SER A 101 -17.04 -14.73 4.44
C SER A 101 -16.91 -16.26 4.25
N TYR A 102 -16.32 -16.70 3.12
CA TYR A 102 -16.03 -18.10 2.88
C TYR A 102 -15.05 -18.66 3.90
N ASP A 103 -13.94 -17.98 4.13
CA ASP A 103 -12.90 -18.40 5.08
C ASP A 103 -13.49 -18.57 6.49
N THR A 104 -14.30 -17.60 6.97
CA THR A 104 -14.93 -17.65 8.28
C THR A 104 -15.95 -18.78 8.39
N ARG A 105 -16.76 -18.98 7.35
CA ARG A 105 -17.73 -20.08 7.30
C ARG A 105 -17.05 -21.44 7.26
N ASP A 106 -15.93 -21.55 6.55
CA ASP A 106 -15.18 -22.79 6.46
C ASP A 106 -14.45 -23.12 7.77
N ILE A 107 -14.15 -22.13 8.61
CA ILE A 107 -13.71 -22.36 10.00
C ILE A 107 -14.81 -22.98 10.84
N ALA A 108 -16.06 -22.60 10.65
CA ALA A 108 -17.21 -23.11 11.42
C ALA A 108 -17.73 -24.50 10.95
N ARG A 109 -17.26 -25.02 9.81
CA ARG A 109 -17.69 -26.32 9.26
C ARG A 109 -16.97 -27.56 9.79
N PRO A 110 -15.63 -27.55 10.00
CA PRO A 110 -14.85 -28.75 10.24
C PRO A 110 -15.13 -29.41 11.57
N SER A 111 -14.70 -30.67 11.69
CA SER A 111 -14.73 -31.46 12.94
C SER A 111 -14.13 -30.68 14.11
N ARG A 112 -13.04 -29.95 13.91
CA ARG A 112 -12.37 -29.19 14.98
C ARG A 112 -13.26 -28.13 15.64
N PHE A 113 -14.09 -27.43 14.89
CA PHE A 113 -15.06 -26.49 15.46
C PHE A 113 -16.13 -27.22 16.25
N LYS A 114 -16.70 -28.29 15.67
CA LYS A 114 -17.73 -29.13 16.32
C LYS A 114 -17.21 -29.89 17.53
N GLU A 115 -15.92 -30.20 17.59
CA GLU A 115 -15.30 -30.79 18.78
C GLU A 115 -15.29 -29.86 19.98
N ILE A 116 -15.33 -28.53 19.75
CA ILE A 116 -15.34 -27.49 20.77
C ILE A 116 -16.79 -27.02 21.03
N PHE A 117 -17.58 -26.87 19.98
CA PHE A 117 -18.96 -26.39 20.00
C PHE A 117 -19.90 -27.39 19.31
N PRO A 118 -20.17 -28.55 19.96
CA PRO A 118 -20.89 -29.67 19.32
C PRO A 118 -22.34 -29.32 18.94
N ASP A 119 -22.96 -28.41 19.69
CA ASP A 119 -24.37 -28.04 19.53
C ASP A 119 -24.56 -26.92 18.46
N VAL A 120 -23.47 -26.35 17.96
CA VAL A 120 -23.51 -25.24 16.97
C VAL A 120 -23.41 -25.80 15.57
N GLN A 121 -24.40 -25.52 14.74
CA GLN A 121 -24.50 -26.03 13.37
C GLN A 121 -24.82 -24.89 12.39
N LEU A 122 -24.28 -25.01 11.17
CA LEU A 122 -24.65 -24.13 10.05
C LEU A 122 -26.07 -24.50 9.58
N ARG A 123 -26.91 -23.47 9.38
CA ARG A 123 -28.26 -23.67 8.84
C ARG A 123 -28.18 -24.26 7.44
N GLY A 124 -28.98 -25.30 7.18
CA GLY A 124 -28.89 -26.08 5.95
C GLY A 124 -29.40 -25.37 4.67
N VAL A 125 -30.16 -24.26 4.78
CA VAL A 125 -30.85 -23.60 3.67
C VAL A 125 -30.50 -22.11 3.61
N LYS A 126 -30.42 -21.53 2.38
CA LYS A 126 -30.19 -20.10 2.13
C LYS A 126 -28.85 -19.54 2.66
N GLN A 127 -27.79 -20.27 2.45
CA GLN A 127 -26.43 -19.81 2.71
C GLN A 127 -25.92 -19.05 1.48
N THR A 128 -25.71 -17.75 1.59
CA THR A 128 -25.10 -16.93 0.53
C THR A 128 -23.72 -16.43 0.94
N VAL A 129 -22.98 -15.90 0.01
CA VAL A 129 -21.68 -15.26 0.31
C VAL A 129 -21.89 -13.97 1.09
N HIS A 130 -22.98 -13.27 0.81
CA HIS A 130 -23.33 -11.99 1.43
C HIS A 130 -23.88 -12.12 2.85
N GLY A 131 -24.25 -13.33 3.26
CA GLY A 131 -24.70 -13.60 4.62
C GLY A 131 -25.03 -15.09 4.81
N TRP A 132 -24.67 -15.62 5.98
CA TRP A 132 -24.95 -17.00 6.37
C TRP A 132 -25.36 -17.06 7.85
N SER A 133 -26.02 -18.14 8.23
CA SER A 133 -26.61 -18.29 9.55
C SER A 133 -26.29 -19.64 10.18
N LEU A 134 -26.17 -19.63 11.49
CA LEU A 134 -26.25 -20.82 12.34
C LEU A 134 -27.73 -21.18 12.57
N ASP A 135 -28.00 -22.41 12.95
CA ASP A 135 -29.39 -22.87 13.19
C ASP A 135 -30.07 -22.08 14.31
N ALA A 136 -29.33 -21.72 15.35
CA ALA A 136 -29.83 -20.94 16.47
C ALA A 136 -30.04 -19.44 16.16
N ALA A 137 -29.52 -18.93 15.06
CA ALA A 137 -29.58 -17.51 14.74
C ALA A 137 -31.02 -17.01 14.54
N ARG A 138 -31.34 -15.88 15.15
CA ARG A 138 -32.65 -15.22 14.97
C ARG A 138 -32.83 -14.69 13.56
N GLN A 139 -31.80 -14.10 12.97
CA GLN A 139 -31.80 -13.57 11.61
C GLN A 139 -30.60 -14.11 10.81
N VAL A 140 -29.47 -13.43 10.85
CA VAL A 140 -28.23 -13.76 10.17
C VAL A 140 -27.09 -13.77 11.19
N SER A 141 -26.23 -14.80 11.17
CA SER A 141 -25.10 -14.86 12.10
C SER A 141 -23.89 -14.05 11.63
N TYR A 142 -23.67 -14.02 10.33
CA TYR A 142 -22.55 -13.30 9.71
C TYR A 142 -22.98 -12.59 8.44
N PHE A 143 -22.69 -11.32 8.34
CA PHE A 143 -22.97 -10.48 7.17
C PHE A 143 -21.98 -9.35 7.04
N GLY A 144 -21.99 -8.65 5.90
CA GLY A 144 -21.14 -7.48 5.63
C GLY A 144 -21.07 -7.18 4.15
N ALA A 145 -20.18 -6.24 3.81
CA ALA A 145 -19.92 -5.80 2.44
C ALA A 145 -18.56 -5.12 2.32
N GLY A 146 -18.15 -4.83 1.10
CA GLY A 146 -17.07 -3.88 0.80
C GLY A 146 -17.52 -2.44 1.03
N VAL A 147 -16.54 -1.51 1.16
CA VAL A 147 -16.80 -0.06 1.22
C VAL A 147 -17.60 0.38 -0.02
N GLY A 148 -18.69 1.12 0.24
CA GLY A 148 -19.64 1.53 -0.78
C GLY A 148 -20.75 0.50 -1.04
N GLY A 149 -20.61 -0.73 -0.53
CA GLY A 149 -21.67 -1.73 -0.55
C GLY A 149 -22.76 -1.46 0.48
N THR A 150 -23.91 -2.13 0.33
CA THR A 150 -25.07 -1.96 1.21
C THR A 150 -25.22 -3.15 2.14
N VAL A 151 -25.33 -2.87 3.43
CA VAL A 151 -25.66 -3.86 4.49
C VAL A 151 -27.07 -3.59 5.03
N ILE A 152 -28.02 -3.36 4.11
CA ILE A 152 -29.40 -2.95 4.47
C ILE A 152 -30.18 -4.13 5.06
N GLY A 153 -30.91 -3.86 6.15
CA GLY A 153 -31.85 -4.81 6.75
C GLY A 153 -31.30 -5.73 7.79
N PHE A 154 -30.00 -5.64 8.11
CA PHE A 154 -29.36 -6.41 9.19
C PHE A 154 -28.68 -5.49 10.19
N GLY A 155 -28.65 -5.86 11.47
CA GLY A 155 -27.96 -5.20 12.55
C GLY A 155 -26.94 -6.15 13.21
N ALA A 156 -25.80 -5.62 13.63
CA ALA A 156 -24.80 -6.35 14.40
C ALA A 156 -25.15 -6.26 15.89
N SER A 157 -25.50 -7.38 16.51
CA SER A 157 -25.89 -7.45 17.91
C SER A 157 -24.73 -7.78 18.85
N MET A 158 -23.67 -8.42 18.32
CA MET A 158 -22.54 -8.88 19.13
C MET A 158 -21.23 -8.21 18.76
N LEU A 159 -20.87 -8.21 17.48
CA LEU A 159 -19.59 -7.69 17.00
C LEU A 159 -19.74 -6.99 15.66
N ALA A 160 -19.26 -5.75 15.57
CA ALA A 160 -19.08 -5.02 14.33
C ALA A 160 -17.58 -4.87 14.06
N MET A 161 -17.11 -5.41 12.94
CA MET A 161 -15.70 -5.43 12.58
C MET A 161 -15.44 -4.76 11.24
N THR A 162 -14.39 -3.94 11.16
CA THR A 162 -13.78 -3.56 9.88
C THR A 162 -12.44 -4.28 9.70
N ASP A 163 -12.13 -4.72 8.48
CA ASP A 163 -10.90 -5.45 8.16
C ASP A 163 -10.29 -4.91 6.86
N ASP A 164 -9.21 -4.14 6.98
CA ASP A 164 -8.53 -3.46 5.86
C ASP A 164 -9.49 -2.65 4.97
N LEU A 165 -9.91 -1.45 5.41
CA LEU A 165 -10.85 -0.58 4.69
C LEU A 165 -10.26 0.10 3.46
N TYR A 166 -8.94 0.06 3.28
CA TYR A 166 -8.22 0.62 2.12
C TYR A 166 -7.59 -0.50 1.29
N LYS A 167 -7.58 -0.34 -0.02
CA LYS A 167 -7.00 -1.32 -0.95
C LYS A 167 -5.49 -1.15 -1.09
N SER A 168 -5.02 0.09 -0.97
CA SER A 168 -3.63 0.48 -1.21
C SER A 168 -3.30 1.79 -0.49
N LEU A 169 -2.00 2.12 -0.44
CA LEU A 169 -1.53 3.43 0.00
C LEU A 169 -2.14 4.57 -0.83
N GLU A 170 -2.25 4.39 -2.15
CA GLU A 170 -2.87 5.36 -3.06
C GLU A 170 -4.31 5.70 -2.63
N ASP A 171 -5.11 4.67 -2.30
CA ASP A 171 -6.48 4.85 -1.80
C ASP A 171 -6.50 5.66 -0.49
N ALA A 172 -5.55 5.41 0.40
CA ALA A 172 -5.49 6.04 1.73
C ALA A 172 -4.91 7.46 1.71
N LEU A 173 -4.09 7.81 0.71
CA LEU A 173 -3.55 9.16 0.52
C LEU A 173 -4.49 10.07 -0.29
N SER A 174 -5.52 9.52 -0.92
CA SER A 174 -6.53 10.30 -1.63
C SER A 174 -7.55 10.89 -0.65
N ASP A 175 -7.56 12.21 -0.48
CA ASP A 175 -8.52 12.91 0.39
C ASP A 175 -9.97 12.57 0.04
N THR A 176 -10.29 12.56 -1.26
CA THR A 176 -11.63 12.20 -1.76
C THR A 176 -12.02 10.78 -1.35
N ASN A 177 -11.10 9.83 -1.46
CA ASN A 177 -11.37 8.45 -1.07
C ASN A 177 -11.44 8.29 0.45
N ASN A 178 -10.57 8.98 1.19
CA ASN A 178 -10.61 9.01 2.66
C ASN A 178 -11.96 9.52 3.17
N GLU A 179 -12.47 10.64 2.63
CA GLU A 179 -13.78 11.17 2.99
C GLU A 179 -14.92 10.22 2.62
N LYS A 180 -14.82 9.52 1.49
CA LYS A 180 -15.79 8.50 1.08
C LYS A 180 -15.81 7.32 2.06
N VAL A 181 -14.63 6.79 2.42
CA VAL A 181 -14.51 5.67 3.38
C VAL A 181 -15.00 6.09 4.76
N TRP A 182 -14.64 7.31 5.20
CA TRP A 182 -15.08 7.87 6.47
C TRP A 182 -16.60 8.04 6.55
N SER A 183 -17.19 8.65 5.53
CA SER A 183 -18.64 8.87 5.45
C SER A 183 -19.40 7.53 5.42
N TRP A 184 -18.86 6.54 4.69
CA TRP A 184 -19.43 5.20 4.65
C TRP A 184 -19.32 4.48 6.00
N LYS A 185 -18.16 4.62 6.69
CA LYS A 185 -17.97 4.05 8.05
C LYS A 185 -19.03 4.59 9.00
N GLN A 186 -19.22 5.91 9.07
CA GLN A 186 -20.20 6.54 9.95
C GLN A 186 -21.66 6.25 9.52
N GLY A 187 -21.98 6.46 8.25
CA GLY A 187 -23.33 6.41 7.74
C GLY A 187 -23.88 5.01 7.47
N THR A 188 -23.00 4.04 7.18
CA THR A 188 -23.41 2.68 6.81
C THR A 188 -22.96 1.66 7.87
N HIS A 189 -21.70 1.62 8.23
CA HIS A 189 -21.19 0.63 9.18
C HIS A 189 -21.70 0.90 10.60
N ASP A 190 -21.41 2.08 11.15
CA ASP A 190 -21.73 2.40 12.54
C ASP A 190 -23.24 2.47 12.79
N SER A 191 -24.03 2.83 11.80
CA SER A 191 -25.51 2.83 11.88
C SER A 191 -26.13 1.45 12.01
N ARG A 192 -25.35 0.36 11.87
CA ARG A 192 -25.81 -1.03 12.00
C ARG A 192 -25.41 -1.68 13.33
N ILE A 193 -24.76 -0.94 14.21
CA ILE A 193 -24.39 -1.41 15.53
C ILE A 193 -25.59 -1.31 16.44
N GLU A 194 -25.99 -2.43 17.06
CA GLU A 194 -27.18 -2.53 17.91
C GLU A 194 -26.81 -2.85 19.38
N GLY A 195 -27.53 -2.28 20.31
CA GLY A 195 -27.41 -2.63 21.73
C GLY A 195 -26.01 -2.55 22.31
N ASN A 196 -25.55 -3.64 22.90
CA ASN A 196 -24.24 -3.78 23.55
C ASN A 196 -23.16 -4.32 22.61
N CYS A 197 -23.35 -4.23 21.32
CA CYS A 197 -22.41 -4.71 20.31
C CYS A 197 -21.04 -4.04 20.49
N CYS A 198 -20.00 -4.85 20.60
CA CYS A 198 -18.61 -4.39 20.60
C CYS A 198 -18.11 -4.12 19.18
N SER A 199 -17.06 -3.32 19.04
CA SER A 199 -16.46 -3.07 17.72
C SER A 199 -14.95 -3.32 17.70
N ILE A 200 -14.47 -3.83 16.55
CA ILE A 200 -13.05 -4.00 16.28
C ILE A 200 -12.76 -3.39 14.90
N ASP A 201 -11.89 -2.41 14.87
CA ASP A 201 -11.33 -1.91 13.61
C ASP A 201 -9.90 -2.46 13.48
N ILE A 202 -9.69 -3.38 12.52
CA ILE A 202 -8.39 -4.01 12.26
C ILE A 202 -7.91 -3.68 10.85
N GLY A 203 -6.64 -3.31 10.71
CA GLY A 203 -6.09 -2.95 9.41
C GLY A 203 -4.59 -2.67 9.43
N THR A 204 -4.09 -2.26 8.28
CA THR A 204 -2.78 -1.64 8.14
C THR A 204 -2.96 -0.13 8.26
N ARG A 205 -2.03 0.57 8.95
CA ARG A 205 -1.96 2.03 8.94
C ARG A 205 -1.37 2.48 7.61
N TRP A 206 -2.08 3.35 6.94
CA TRP A 206 -1.66 3.87 5.63
C TRP A 206 -1.35 5.36 5.67
N SER A 207 -2.12 6.12 6.45
CA SER A 207 -1.92 7.56 6.63
C SER A 207 -2.38 7.99 8.01
N ALA A 208 -1.97 9.19 8.46
CA ALA A 208 -2.45 9.77 9.71
C ALA A 208 -3.99 9.98 9.66
N THR A 209 -4.53 10.29 8.48
CA THR A 209 -5.94 10.59 8.25
C THR A 209 -6.78 9.39 7.82
N ASP A 210 -6.24 8.16 7.82
CA ASP A 210 -7.05 6.96 7.60
C ASP A 210 -8.09 6.78 8.72
N VAL A 211 -9.06 5.86 8.52
CA VAL A 211 -10.15 5.66 9.50
C VAL A 211 -9.62 5.33 10.89
N LEU A 212 -8.60 4.47 11.00
CA LEU A 212 -7.98 4.14 12.28
C LEU A 212 -7.36 5.37 12.95
N GLY A 213 -6.64 6.21 12.19
CA GLY A 213 -6.04 7.44 12.69
C GLY A 213 -7.07 8.46 13.14
N ARG A 214 -8.10 8.72 12.33
CA ARG A 214 -9.19 9.66 12.71
C ARG A 214 -9.94 9.22 13.95
N MET A 215 -10.28 7.94 14.05
CA MET A 215 -10.97 7.39 15.23
C MET A 215 -10.09 7.47 16.48
N GLU A 216 -8.79 7.25 16.34
CA GLU A 216 -7.81 7.39 17.41
C GLU A 216 -7.69 8.84 17.87
N GLU A 217 -7.51 9.79 16.94
CA GLU A 217 -7.44 11.23 17.23
C GLU A 217 -8.70 11.72 17.94
N MET A 218 -9.87 11.20 17.57
CA MET A 218 -11.15 11.48 18.23
C MET A 218 -11.32 10.78 19.58
N GLY A 219 -10.35 10.00 20.05
CA GLY A 219 -10.44 9.22 21.29
C GLY A 219 -11.60 8.24 21.33
N LYS A 220 -11.91 7.60 20.18
CA LYS A 220 -13.07 6.70 20.05
C LYS A 220 -12.78 5.25 20.45
N TYR A 221 -11.53 4.88 20.70
CA TYR A 221 -11.14 3.54 21.09
C TYR A 221 -10.87 3.44 22.57
N ASP A 222 -11.33 2.36 23.19
CA ASP A 222 -11.02 2.03 24.58
C ASP A 222 -9.63 1.36 24.68
N GLU A 223 -9.18 0.74 23.58
CA GLU A 223 -7.88 0.08 23.51
C GLU A 223 -7.33 0.12 22.08
N ILE A 224 -6.00 0.31 21.96
CA ILE A 224 -5.30 0.36 20.69
C ILE A 224 -4.09 -0.58 20.76
N ILE A 225 -4.05 -1.55 19.86
CA ILE A 225 -2.92 -2.48 19.67
C ILE A 225 -2.20 -2.13 18.37
N ARG A 226 -0.90 -1.84 18.45
CA ARG A 226 -0.04 -1.65 17.31
C ARG A 226 1.03 -2.74 17.30
N ILE A 227 1.08 -3.52 16.24
CA ILE A 227 2.12 -4.52 16.02
C ILE A 227 2.98 -4.01 14.87
N ALA A 228 4.14 -3.48 15.19
CA ALA A 228 5.15 -3.12 14.19
C ALA A 228 5.80 -4.37 13.60
N ALA A 229 6.33 -4.26 12.37
CA ALA A 229 7.23 -5.28 11.84
C ALA A 229 8.50 -5.35 12.71
N LEU A 230 8.97 -6.55 12.93
CA LEU A 230 10.15 -6.78 13.75
C LEU A 230 11.39 -6.13 13.11
N ASP A 231 12.16 -5.49 13.98
CA ASP A 231 13.54 -5.01 13.88
C ASP A 231 14.07 -4.65 12.48
N GLU A 232 14.38 -3.37 12.30
CA GLU A 232 15.01 -2.80 11.09
C GLU A 232 16.26 -3.56 10.62
N ASN A 233 16.92 -4.28 11.51
CA ASN A 233 18.16 -5.03 11.23
C ASN A 233 17.92 -6.44 10.65
N GLU A 234 16.71 -6.98 10.69
CA GLU A 234 16.41 -8.34 10.21
C GLU A 234 15.64 -8.34 8.87
N CYS A 235 15.28 -7.19 8.31
CA CYS A 235 14.47 -7.10 7.12
C CYS A 235 15.23 -6.51 5.94
N SER A 236 15.61 -7.34 4.97
CA SER A 236 16.17 -6.90 3.68
C SER A 236 15.21 -6.00 2.86
N PHE A 237 13.94 -5.94 3.23
CA PHE A 237 12.94 -5.04 2.64
C PHE A 237 13.10 -3.59 3.08
N CYS A 238 13.68 -3.30 4.25
CA CYS A 238 13.85 -1.94 4.74
C CYS A 238 14.75 -1.10 3.84
N GLU A 239 15.76 -1.72 3.24
CA GLU A 239 16.72 -1.00 2.38
C GLU A 239 16.13 -0.57 1.03
N GLU A 240 15.05 -1.20 0.58
CA GLU A 240 14.43 -0.96 -0.72
C GLU A 240 13.07 -0.26 -0.61
N THR A 241 12.50 -0.17 0.60
CA THR A 241 11.19 0.44 0.85
C THR A 241 11.35 1.93 1.17
N ASP A 242 10.48 2.77 0.62
CA ASP A 242 10.42 4.19 0.96
C ASP A 242 10.12 4.38 2.46
N ASP A 243 10.80 5.32 3.12
CA ASP A 243 10.69 5.54 4.56
C ASP A 243 9.24 5.82 5.00
N SER A 244 8.47 6.54 4.19
CA SER A 244 7.07 6.85 4.50
C SER A 244 6.17 5.60 4.43
N ILE A 245 6.43 4.72 3.48
CA ILE A 245 5.74 3.42 3.36
C ILE A 245 6.17 2.51 4.51
N TRP A 246 7.47 2.47 4.80
CA TRP A 246 8.00 1.68 5.91
C TRP A 246 7.35 2.08 7.23
N CYS A 247 7.34 3.38 7.54
CA CYS A 247 6.72 3.89 8.75
C CYS A 247 5.21 3.60 8.80
N ALA A 248 4.49 3.78 7.69
CA ALA A 248 3.04 3.53 7.64
C ALA A 248 2.72 2.03 7.70
N GLU A 249 3.16 1.24 6.70
CA GLU A 249 2.75 -0.15 6.54
C GLU A 249 3.39 -1.11 7.53
N TYR A 250 4.66 -0.89 7.86
CA TYR A 250 5.44 -1.84 8.65
C TYR A 250 5.58 -1.42 10.10
N MET A 251 5.83 -0.14 10.37
CA MET A 251 5.93 0.36 11.75
C MET A 251 4.58 0.74 12.34
N GLN A 252 3.52 0.82 11.51
CA GLN A 252 2.17 1.22 11.91
C GLN A 252 2.10 2.63 12.50
N ASP A 253 3.07 3.47 12.13
CA ASP A 253 3.23 4.85 12.57
C ASP A 253 3.42 5.76 11.35
N PRO A 254 2.34 6.11 10.62
CA PRO A 254 2.42 6.96 9.44
C PRO A 254 2.92 8.35 9.85
N ILE A 255 4.02 8.76 9.24
CA ILE A 255 4.58 10.11 9.44
C ILE A 255 3.62 11.11 8.78
N GLU A 256 3.27 12.17 9.51
CA GLU A 256 2.57 13.29 8.91
C GLU A 256 3.41 13.85 7.75
N ALA A 257 2.80 13.93 6.57
CA ALA A 257 3.47 14.43 5.38
C ALA A 257 3.58 15.97 5.42
N ILE A 258 4.39 16.52 6.35
CA ILE A 258 4.61 17.95 6.50
C ILE A 258 5.98 18.32 5.92
N GLY A 259 6.03 19.42 5.17
CA GLY A 259 7.26 20.02 4.64
C GLY A 259 7.65 19.62 3.22
N LEU A 260 8.91 19.84 2.87
CA LEU A 260 9.42 19.57 1.52
C LEU A 260 9.70 18.08 1.32
N LEU A 261 9.30 17.54 0.16
CA LEU A 261 9.54 16.13 -0.18
C LEU A 261 11.02 15.89 -0.54
N PHE A 262 11.66 16.87 -1.19
CA PHE A 262 13.04 16.81 -1.61
C PHE A 262 13.86 17.99 -1.06
N PRO A 263 14.03 18.10 0.28
CA PRO A 263 14.80 19.19 0.86
C PRO A 263 16.26 19.10 0.39
N LYS A 264 16.89 20.26 0.13
CA LYS A 264 18.27 20.33 -0.41
C LYS A 264 19.28 19.55 0.43
N SER A 265 19.08 19.45 1.74
CA SER A 265 19.93 18.74 2.70
C SER A 265 19.88 17.21 2.58
N GLU A 266 18.83 16.66 1.97
CA GLU A 266 18.65 15.21 1.79
C GLU A 266 19.05 14.72 0.38
N LEU A 267 19.42 15.63 -0.53
CA LEU A 267 19.83 15.28 -1.89
C LEU A 267 21.35 15.10 -1.98
N ASN A 268 21.78 13.97 -2.54
CA ASN A 268 23.19 13.77 -2.84
C ASN A 268 23.67 14.75 -3.91
N ARG A 269 24.86 15.30 -3.75
CA ARG A 269 25.47 16.27 -4.67
C ARG A 269 26.76 15.72 -5.26
N PHE A 270 27.12 16.17 -6.47
CA PHE A 270 28.36 15.82 -7.13
C PHE A 270 28.88 16.96 -8.01
N LYS A 271 30.17 16.92 -8.32
CA LYS A 271 30.83 17.78 -9.32
C LYS A 271 31.10 16.98 -10.59
N LEU A 272 31.09 17.64 -11.74
CA LEU A 272 31.39 16.97 -13.02
C LEU A 272 32.75 16.27 -12.99
N ALA A 273 33.73 16.83 -12.27
CA ALA A 273 35.06 16.24 -12.05
C ALA A 273 35.00 14.86 -11.36
N ASP A 274 33.97 14.56 -10.56
CA ASP A 274 33.84 13.30 -9.85
C ASP A 274 33.62 12.11 -10.79
N ILE A 275 33.06 12.37 -11.96
CA ILE A 275 32.75 11.36 -12.98
C ILE A 275 33.52 11.55 -14.29
N GLU A 276 34.37 12.58 -14.35
CA GLU A 276 35.19 12.87 -15.54
C GLU A 276 36.15 11.71 -15.82
N GLY A 277 36.26 11.34 -17.11
CA GLY A 277 37.12 10.21 -17.55
C GLY A 277 36.63 8.82 -17.16
N LYS A 278 35.55 8.69 -16.41
CA LYS A 278 34.97 7.41 -16.07
C LYS A 278 33.92 6.99 -17.13
N GLN A 279 33.92 5.69 -17.46
CA GLN A 279 32.94 5.14 -18.38
C GLN A 279 31.67 4.74 -17.60
N PRO A 280 30.49 5.30 -17.90
CA PRO A 280 29.25 4.87 -17.24
C PRO A 280 28.82 3.49 -17.73
N ASP A 281 28.09 2.76 -16.91
CA ASP A 281 27.45 1.50 -17.26
C ASP A 281 26.32 1.67 -18.28
N GLY A 282 25.81 2.88 -18.40
CA GLY A 282 24.79 3.31 -19.36
C GLY A 282 24.36 4.75 -19.10
N VAL A 283 23.64 5.31 -20.07
CA VAL A 283 23.01 6.63 -19.97
C VAL A 283 21.52 6.46 -20.17
N ILE A 284 20.73 6.90 -19.23
CA ILE A 284 19.27 6.74 -19.26
C ILE A 284 18.58 8.09 -19.10
N GLY A 285 17.39 8.20 -19.67
CA GLY A 285 16.57 9.39 -19.55
C GLY A 285 15.10 9.05 -19.35
N ALA A 286 14.37 10.04 -18.91
CA ALA A 286 12.91 10.00 -18.84
C ALA A 286 12.34 11.34 -19.28
N THR A 287 11.07 11.34 -19.67
CA THR A 287 10.41 12.61 -20.01
C THR A 287 8.94 12.54 -19.61
N ASP A 288 8.49 13.58 -18.92
CA ASP A 288 7.11 13.96 -18.80
C ASP A 288 6.80 14.96 -19.92
N VAL A 289 5.83 14.59 -20.76
CA VAL A 289 5.47 15.44 -21.91
C VAL A 289 4.36 16.38 -21.46
N ALA A 290 4.68 17.67 -21.30
CA ALA A 290 3.69 18.69 -21.00
C ALA A 290 2.55 18.67 -22.03
N ASP A 291 1.30 18.62 -21.55
CA ASP A 291 0.12 18.88 -22.36
C ASP A 291 -0.05 20.39 -22.55
N GLU A 292 -0.88 20.83 -23.47
CA GLU A 292 -1.11 22.27 -23.73
C GLU A 292 -1.52 23.00 -22.43
N GLY A 293 -0.65 23.88 -21.89
CA GLY A 293 -0.95 24.63 -20.67
C GLY A 293 0.26 25.25 -19.96
N ASP A 294 0.12 25.45 -18.66
CA ASP A 294 1.14 26.07 -17.78
C ASP A 294 2.22 25.08 -17.26
N ASP A 295 2.17 23.79 -17.67
CA ASP A 295 3.08 22.76 -17.21
C ASP A 295 4.46 22.83 -17.88
N ASP A 296 5.50 22.47 -17.13
CA ASP A 296 6.87 22.45 -17.64
C ASP A 296 7.19 21.09 -18.28
N PHE A 297 7.77 21.10 -19.46
CA PHE A 297 8.38 19.90 -20.05
C PHE A 297 9.63 19.53 -19.25
N CYS A 298 9.71 18.30 -18.76
CA CYS A 298 10.82 17.81 -17.93
C CYS A 298 11.46 16.57 -18.52
N ALA A 299 12.77 16.64 -18.81
CA ALA A 299 13.54 15.49 -19.31
C ALA A 299 14.92 15.39 -18.63
N PRO A 300 15.03 14.72 -17.47
CA PRO A 300 16.30 14.42 -16.82
C PRO A 300 17.05 13.29 -17.54
N ILE A 301 18.38 13.43 -17.62
CA ILE A 301 19.32 12.43 -18.11
C ILE A 301 20.28 12.04 -16.99
N ALA A 302 20.46 10.74 -16.79
CA ALA A 302 21.36 10.19 -15.79
C ALA A 302 22.46 9.32 -16.41
N LYS A 303 23.72 9.54 -15.99
CA LYS A 303 24.82 8.59 -16.18
C LYS A 303 24.83 7.60 -15.03
N VAL A 304 24.86 6.32 -15.34
CA VAL A 304 24.73 5.22 -14.37
C VAL A 304 26.09 4.66 -14.02
N PHE A 305 26.38 4.52 -12.73
CA PHE A 305 27.59 3.86 -12.20
C PHE A 305 27.16 2.94 -11.06
N GLY A 306 27.00 1.64 -11.34
CA GLY A 306 26.46 0.67 -10.39
C GLY A 306 25.03 1.00 -9.98
N THR A 307 24.85 1.35 -8.71
CA THR A 307 23.55 1.73 -8.13
C THR A 307 23.36 3.25 -8.01
N LYS A 308 24.29 4.05 -8.56
CA LYS A 308 24.27 5.51 -8.47
C LYS A 308 23.91 6.13 -9.84
N TYR A 309 23.01 7.10 -9.81
CA TYR A 309 22.45 7.76 -10.97
C TYR A 309 22.80 9.24 -10.92
N PHE A 310 23.76 9.67 -11.71
CA PHE A 310 24.25 11.04 -11.76
C PHE A 310 23.46 11.84 -12.80
N ILE A 311 22.62 12.75 -12.33
CA ILE A 311 21.79 13.61 -13.17
C ILE A 311 22.67 14.70 -13.76
N THR A 312 23.17 14.46 -14.97
CA THR A 312 24.16 15.35 -15.62
C THR A 312 23.52 16.45 -16.43
N ASP A 313 22.36 16.15 -17.02
CA ASP A 313 21.67 17.03 -17.95
C ASP A 313 20.18 17.01 -17.70
N VAL A 314 19.52 18.15 -17.90
CA VAL A 314 18.06 18.26 -17.79
C VAL A 314 17.57 19.27 -18.83
N LEU A 315 16.56 18.90 -19.60
CA LEU A 315 15.75 19.85 -20.37
C LEU A 315 14.51 20.18 -19.54
N PHE A 316 14.37 21.44 -19.13
CA PHE A 316 13.27 21.91 -18.30
C PHE A 316 12.76 23.25 -18.83
N THR A 317 11.61 23.24 -19.52
CA THR A 317 11.13 24.42 -20.26
C THR A 317 9.62 24.39 -20.45
N LYS A 318 9.03 25.57 -20.58
CA LYS A 318 7.61 25.79 -20.98
C LYS A 318 7.40 25.91 -22.47
N ASP A 319 8.41 25.60 -23.27
CA ASP A 319 8.29 25.65 -24.73
C ASP A 319 7.28 24.58 -25.22
N ASN A 320 6.63 24.88 -26.33
CA ASN A 320 5.70 23.96 -26.97
C ASN A 320 6.40 22.75 -27.61
N VAL A 321 5.62 21.77 -28.04
CA VAL A 321 6.06 20.50 -28.62
C VAL A 321 6.98 20.70 -29.84
N GLU A 322 6.74 21.73 -30.67
CA GLU A 322 7.54 22.00 -31.85
C GLU A 322 8.98 22.38 -31.51
N ILE A 323 9.20 22.95 -30.31
CA ILE A 323 10.51 23.35 -29.80
C ILE A 323 11.12 22.24 -28.93
N THR A 324 10.31 21.59 -28.10
CA THR A 324 10.80 20.55 -27.15
C THR A 324 11.19 19.26 -27.84
N GLU A 325 10.50 18.87 -28.93
CA GLU A 325 10.83 17.66 -29.70
C GLU A 325 12.29 17.73 -30.27
N PRO A 326 12.68 18.73 -31.04
CA PRO A 326 14.07 18.81 -31.54
C PRO A 326 15.10 19.01 -30.42
N LYS A 327 14.76 19.73 -29.33
CA LYS A 327 15.65 19.87 -28.17
C LYS A 327 15.90 18.53 -27.47
N LEU A 328 14.85 17.71 -27.27
CA LEU A 328 15.00 16.38 -26.71
C LEU A 328 15.84 15.47 -27.61
N VAL A 329 15.63 15.52 -28.91
CA VAL A 329 16.46 14.76 -29.86
C VAL A 329 17.93 15.17 -29.74
N SER A 330 18.25 16.47 -29.68
CA SER A 330 19.62 16.94 -29.48
C SER A 330 20.17 16.44 -28.12
N LEU A 331 19.41 16.54 -27.05
CA LEU A 331 19.82 16.08 -25.73
C LEU A 331 20.16 14.59 -25.74
N ILE A 332 19.34 13.73 -26.38
CA ILE A 332 19.58 12.30 -26.53
C ILE A 332 20.90 12.04 -27.29
N LEU A 333 21.16 12.78 -28.38
CA LEU A 333 22.33 12.60 -29.20
C LEU A 333 23.61 13.08 -28.48
N ASP A 334 23.56 14.26 -27.86
CA ASP A 334 24.71 14.89 -27.20
C ASP A 334 25.15 14.09 -25.97
N THR A 335 24.19 13.53 -25.22
CA THR A 335 24.47 12.72 -24.04
C THR A 335 24.71 11.23 -24.36
N ARG A 336 24.50 10.81 -25.61
CA ARG A 336 24.54 9.41 -26.07
C ARG A 336 23.63 8.53 -25.21
N CYS A 337 22.40 8.97 -25.00
CA CYS A 337 21.43 8.28 -24.17
C CYS A 337 21.10 6.89 -24.76
N ASP A 338 21.27 5.81 -23.96
CA ASP A 338 21.00 4.43 -24.36
C ASP A 338 19.50 4.10 -24.30
N ASN A 339 18.81 4.67 -23.34
CA ASN A 339 17.39 4.37 -23.08
C ASN A 339 16.65 5.62 -22.61
N MET A 340 15.59 5.98 -23.33
CA MET A 340 14.70 7.09 -23.00
C MET A 340 13.28 6.58 -22.81
N ARG A 341 12.70 6.80 -21.63
CA ARG A 341 11.26 6.57 -21.36
C ARG A 341 10.50 7.87 -21.55
N ILE A 342 9.49 7.84 -22.40
CA ILE A 342 8.58 8.96 -22.66
C ILE A 342 7.20 8.58 -22.15
N GLU A 343 6.59 9.41 -21.32
CA GLU A 343 5.21 9.23 -20.93
C GLU A 343 4.29 9.36 -22.14
N SER A 344 3.36 8.41 -22.31
CA SER A 344 2.55 8.33 -23.53
C SER A 344 1.09 8.73 -23.34
N ASN A 345 0.75 9.35 -22.23
CA ASN A 345 -0.56 9.96 -22.00
C ASN A 345 -0.71 11.22 -22.91
N ASN A 346 -1.94 11.63 -23.19
CA ASN A 346 -2.27 12.94 -23.78
C ASN A 346 -1.38 13.38 -24.95
N GLY A 347 -1.26 12.57 -26.01
CA GLY A 347 -0.42 12.94 -27.18
C GLY A 347 1.05 12.48 -27.09
N GLY A 348 1.58 12.13 -25.93
CA GLY A 348 2.96 11.69 -25.72
C GLY A 348 3.36 10.47 -26.57
N ARG A 349 2.40 9.65 -27.01
CA ARG A 349 2.65 8.53 -27.93
C ARG A 349 3.13 9.03 -29.33
N ILE A 350 2.53 10.09 -29.83
CA ILE A 350 2.91 10.67 -31.14
C ILE A 350 4.27 11.34 -30.98
N PHE A 351 4.48 12.11 -29.94
CA PHE A 351 5.77 12.71 -29.58
C PHE A 351 6.90 11.66 -29.54
N ALA A 352 6.69 10.56 -28.82
CA ALA A 352 7.66 9.46 -28.73
C ALA A 352 7.97 8.83 -30.11
N LEU A 353 6.96 8.72 -30.99
CA LEU A 353 7.17 8.20 -32.35
C LEU A 353 8.02 9.13 -33.18
N ASN A 354 7.81 10.44 -33.08
CA ASN A 354 8.56 11.46 -33.81
C ASN A 354 10.01 11.48 -33.32
N VAL A 355 10.24 11.56 -32.01
CA VAL A 355 11.58 11.49 -31.40
C VAL A 355 12.29 10.22 -31.84
N ARG A 356 11.64 9.05 -31.82
CA ARG A 356 12.22 7.78 -32.28
C ARG A 356 12.64 7.84 -33.74
N LYS A 357 11.82 8.40 -34.64
CA LYS A 357 12.15 8.55 -36.05
C LYS A 357 13.34 9.46 -36.23
N ALA A 358 13.37 10.61 -35.55
CA ALA A 358 14.44 11.60 -35.64
C ALA A 358 15.79 11.05 -35.13
N VAL A 359 15.82 10.37 -33.98
CA VAL A 359 17.02 9.73 -33.42
C VAL A 359 17.52 8.62 -34.35
N LYS A 360 16.63 7.77 -34.86
CA LYS A 360 17.00 6.69 -35.80
C LYS A 360 17.57 7.22 -37.10
N SER A 361 17.07 8.36 -37.60
CA SER A 361 17.60 9.00 -38.84
C SER A 361 19.06 9.48 -38.71
N LYS A 362 19.54 9.67 -37.46
CA LYS A 362 20.94 10.05 -37.13
C LYS A 362 21.84 8.85 -36.84
N ASN A 363 21.38 7.62 -37.11
CA ASN A 363 22.09 6.35 -36.86
C ASN A 363 22.43 6.08 -35.38
N GLU A 364 21.73 6.69 -34.44
CA GLU A 364 21.91 6.44 -33.00
C GLU A 364 21.05 5.27 -32.49
N LYS A 365 21.56 4.57 -31.49
CA LYS A 365 20.96 3.32 -30.96
C LYS A 365 20.16 3.50 -29.67
N CYS A 366 19.60 4.70 -29.43
CA CYS A 366 18.77 4.91 -28.24
C CYS A 366 17.46 4.09 -28.33
N ILE A 367 17.15 3.39 -27.24
CA ILE A 367 15.87 2.68 -27.08
C ILE A 367 14.85 3.66 -26.53
N ILE A 368 13.91 4.09 -27.37
CA ILE A 368 12.84 5.00 -26.95
C ILE A 368 11.58 4.21 -26.64
N GLN A 369 11.13 4.32 -25.40
CA GLN A 369 9.95 3.62 -24.87
C GLN A 369 8.82 4.63 -24.61
N ALA A 370 7.67 4.40 -25.23
CA ALA A 370 6.44 5.11 -24.91
C ALA A 370 5.61 4.25 -23.93
N LYS A 371 5.34 4.77 -22.73
CA LYS A 371 4.55 4.05 -21.73
C LYS A 371 3.51 4.97 -21.09
N PRO A 372 2.24 4.54 -21.03
CA PRO A 372 1.23 5.27 -20.31
C PRO A 372 1.44 5.14 -18.79
N THR A 373 1.02 6.14 -18.06
CA THR A 373 0.93 6.14 -16.62
C THR A 373 -0.53 6.22 -16.21
N THR A 374 -0.97 5.34 -15.30
CA THR A 374 -2.38 5.21 -14.89
C THR A 374 -2.60 5.47 -13.39
N ALA A 375 -1.53 5.49 -12.60
CA ALA A 375 -1.60 5.74 -11.16
C ALA A 375 -1.61 7.25 -10.85
N ASN A 376 -2.12 7.62 -9.68
CA ASN A 376 -2.12 9.00 -9.20
C ASN A 376 -0.69 9.56 -9.13
N LYS A 377 -0.48 10.77 -9.66
CA LYS A 377 0.82 11.43 -9.81
C LYS A 377 1.49 11.67 -8.46
N ASP A 378 0.79 12.29 -7.50
CA ASP A 378 1.33 12.61 -6.17
C ASP A 378 1.79 11.35 -5.42
N THR A 379 0.99 10.28 -5.51
CA THR A 379 1.32 9.00 -4.88
C THR A 379 2.57 8.38 -5.50
N ARG A 380 2.72 8.41 -6.83
CA ARG A 380 3.91 7.90 -7.52
C ARG A 380 5.17 8.65 -7.10
N ILE A 381 5.08 9.99 -7.04
CA ILE A 381 6.18 10.86 -6.62
C ILE A 381 6.59 10.51 -5.20
N LEU A 382 5.63 10.38 -4.28
CA LEU A 382 5.89 10.00 -2.89
C LEU A 382 6.57 8.63 -2.80
N LEU A 383 6.04 7.62 -3.50
CA LEU A 383 6.58 6.25 -3.50
C LEU A 383 8.03 6.15 -4.03
N LYS A 384 8.44 7.04 -4.92
CA LYS A 384 9.79 7.04 -5.50
C LYS A 384 10.75 8.03 -4.84
N SER A 385 10.27 8.85 -3.93
CA SER A 385 11.08 9.90 -3.29
C SER A 385 12.28 9.34 -2.51
N GLY A 386 12.11 8.27 -1.75
CA GLY A 386 13.18 7.60 -1.01
C GLY A 386 14.26 7.03 -1.94
N TRP A 387 13.84 6.33 -3.01
CA TRP A 387 14.76 5.83 -4.03
C TRP A 387 15.55 6.97 -4.71
N ILE A 388 14.88 8.08 -5.04
CA ILE A 388 15.51 9.24 -5.67
C ILE A 388 16.56 9.85 -4.73
N LYS A 389 16.24 10.06 -3.45
CA LYS A 389 17.17 10.60 -2.45
C LYS A 389 18.37 9.68 -2.24
N LYS A 390 18.17 8.36 -2.22
CA LYS A 390 19.23 7.37 -1.95
C LYS A 390 20.16 7.18 -3.15
N HIS A 391 19.62 7.12 -4.36
CA HIS A 391 20.35 6.67 -5.55
C HIS A 391 20.69 7.78 -6.55
N CYS A 392 19.97 8.91 -6.56
CA CYS A 392 20.24 9.99 -7.49
C CYS A 392 21.21 11.02 -6.90
N TYR A 393 22.13 11.48 -7.75
CA TYR A 393 23.13 12.48 -7.44
C TYR A 393 22.90 13.68 -8.37
N PHE A 394 22.81 14.88 -7.80
CA PHE A 394 22.51 16.12 -8.52
C PHE A 394 23.75 17.02 -8.53
N LEU A 395 23.93 17.81 -9.58
CA LEU A 395 25.05 18.75 -9.68
C LEU A 395 25.06 19.73 -8.50
N GLU A 396 26.25 20.07 -8.01
CA GLU A 396 26.41 21.19 -7.09
C GLU A 396 26.01 22.51 -7.76
N GLU A 397 25.58 23.49 -6.97
CA GLU A 397 25.14 24.80 -7.49
C GLU A 397 26.21 25.54 -8.26
N SER A 398 27.50 25.24 -8.03
CA SER A 398 28.65 25.75 -8.76
C SER A 398 28.81 25.22 -10.19
N GLU A 399 28.19 24.06 -10.49
CA GLU A 399 28.35 23.33 -11.75
C GLU A 399 27.34 23.73 -12.83
N TYR A 400 26.31 24.48 -12.49
CA TYR A 400 25.29 24.92 -13.43
C TYR A 400 25.02 26.43 -13.34
N LYS A 401 24.63 27.03 -14.48
CA LYS A 401 24.35 28.45 -14.55
C LYS A 401 23.00 28.77 -13.92
N LYS A 402 22.95 29.85 -13.12
CA LYS A 402 21.70 30.40 -12.58
C LYS A 402 20.75 30.81 -13.73
N GLY A 403 19.50 30.36 -13.64
CA GLY A 403 18.46 30.55 -14.66
C GLY A 403 18.52 29.54 -15.83
N SER A 404 19.45 28.60 -15.83
CA SER A 404 19.44 27.46 -16.77
C SER A 404 18.29 26.49 -16.50
N ASP A 405 18.08 25.57 -17.43
CA ASP A 405 17.09 24.47 -17.27
C ASP A 405 17.36 23.69 -16.01
N TYR A 406 18.61 23.36 -15.72
CA TYR A 406 19.01 22.65 -14.52
C TYR A 406 18.71 23.43 -13.23
N ASP A 407 18.94 24.75 -13.20
CA ASP A 407 18.61 25.61 -12.05
C ASP A 407 17.09 25.67 -11.81
N ARG A 408 16.29 25.82 -12.89
CA ARG A 408 14.82 25.82 -12.79
C ARG A 408 14.30 24.48 -12.31
N PHE A 409 14.80 23.39 -12.87
CA PHE A 409 14.50 22.02 -12.44
C PHE A 409 14.79 21.81 -10.96
N MET A 410 15.98 22.17 -10.48
CA MET A 410 16.35 22.03 -9.07
C MET A 410 15.47 22.85 -8.13
N LYS A 411 15.06 24.06 -8.55
CA LYS A 411 14.13 24.88 -7.77
C LYS A 411 12.75 24.24 -7.70
N ALA A 412 12.23 23.73 -8.81
CA ALA A 412 10.95 23.03 -8.86
C ALA A 412 11.00 21.77 -7.98
N LEU A 413 12.01 20.92 -8.12
CA LEU A 413 12.19 19.70 -7.33
C LEU A 413 12.26 19.98 -5.83
N THR A 414 13.10 20.95 -5.42
CA THR A 414 13.35 21.25 -3.99
C THR A 414 12.27 22.10 -3.32
N SER A 415 11.31 22.62 -4.07
CA SER A 415 10.15 23.36 -3.55
C SER A 415 8.88 22.49 -3.41
N TYR A 416 8.91 21.25 -3.88
CA TYR A 416 7.77 20.35 -3.85
C TYR A 416 7.40 19.93 -2.42
N LYS A 417 6.13 20.13 -2.05
CA LYS A 417 5.61 19.88 -0.71
C LYS A 417 4.98 18.48 -0.62
N LYS A 418 5.15 17.84 0.51
CA LYS A 418 4.55 16.54 0.83
C LYS A 418 3.02 16.61 0.96
N GLU A 419 2.51 17.73 1.45
CA GLU A 419 1.10 17.96 1.79
C GLU A 419 0.18 18.08 0.57
N GLY A 420 0.74 18.05 -0.66
CA GLY A 420 -0.02 18.31 -1.88
C GLY A 420 -0.22 19.80 -2.14
N GLY A 421 -1.13 20.13 -3.09
CA GLY A 421 -1.39 21.52 -3.47
C GLY A 421 -0.23 22.18 -4.24
N ASN A 422 0.66 21.39 -4.80
CA ASN A 422 1.77 21.87 -5.61
C ASN A 422 1.26 22.39 -6.96
N LYS A 423 1.68 23.59 -7.34
CA LYS A 423 1.33 24.18 -8.66
C LYS A 423 2.11 23.54 -9.82
N HIS A 424 3.30 23.03 -9.51
CA HIS A 424 4.24 22.46 -10.49
C HIS A 424 4.81 21.18 -9.90
N ASP A 425 4.55 20.07 -10.54
CA ASP A 425 4.98 18.73 -10.14
C ASP A 425 5.86 18.06 -11.22
N ASP A 426 6.18 18.77 -12.31
CA ASP A 426 6.87 18.26 -13.48
C ASP A 426 8.29 17.75 -13.18
N ALA A 427 9.04 18.46 -12.33
CA ALA A 427 10.39 18.04 -11.94
C ALA A 427 10.39 16.77 -11.06
N PRO A 428 9.57 16.66 -10.00
CA PRO A 428 9.39 15.41 -9.24
C PRO A 428 8.86 14.25 -10.09
N ASP A 429 7.92 14.51 -11.01
CA ASP A 429 7.36 13.46 -11.87
C ASP A 429 8.37 12.98 -12.91
N GLY A 430 9.11 13.86 -13.54
CA GLY A 430 10.21 13.51 -14.45
C GLY A 430 11.24 12.60 -13.75
N MET A 431 11.59 12.89 -12.49
CA MET A 431 12.46 12.02 -11.68
C MET A 431 11.79 10.70 -11.31
N THR A 432 10.49 10.70 -11.08
CA THR A 432 9.71 9.48 -10.81
C THR A 432 9.68 8.56 -12.03
N ILE A 433 9.44 9.11 -13.22
CA ILE A 433 9.47 8.36 -14.49
C ILE A 433 10.88 7.79 -14.73
N LEU A 434 11.94 8.53 -14.36
CA LEU A 434 13.32 8.04 -14.44
C LEU A 434 13.55 6.83 -13.53
N ALA A 435 13.11 6.90 -12.28
CA ALA A 435 13.18 5.79 -11.33
C ALA A 435 12.44 4.54 -11.83
N GLU A 436 11.23 4.71 -12.35
CA GLU A 436 10.45 3.63 -12.94
C GLU A 436 11.10 3.04 -14.21
N ASN A 437 11.84 3.83 -14.98
CA ASN A 437 12.60 3.36 -16.14
C ASN A 437 13.73 2.41 -15.71
N VAL A 438 14.41 2.74 -14.60
CA VAL A 438 15.47 1.89 -14.02
C VAL A 438 14.91 0.52 -13.63
N GLU A 439 13.80 0.45 -12.94
CA GLU A 439 13.16 -0.80 -12.55
C GLU A 439 12.80 -1.66 -13.76
N PHE A 440 12.27 -1.05 -14.80
CA PHE A 440 11.91 -1.77 -16.02
C PHE A 440 13.13 -2.37 -16.73
N ILE A 441 14.22 -1.62 -16.83
CA ILE A 441 15.47 -2.09 -17.45
C ILE A 441 16.04 -3.25 -16.62
N GLY A 442 16.01 -3.17 -15.30
CA GLY A 442 16.41 -4.23 -14.38
C GLY A 442 15.61 -5.52 -14.57
N LEU A 443 14.29 -5.41 -14.67
CA LEU A 443 13.39 -6.54 -14.93
C LEU A 443 13.65 -7.20 -16.31
N CYS A 444 13.93 -6.41 -17.34
CA CYS A 444 14.27 -6.93 -18.68
C CYS A 444 15.59 -7.72 -18.66
N LYS A 445 16.63 -7.24 -17.97
CA LYS A 445 17.90 -7.94 -17.79
C LYS A 445 17.70 -9.26 -17.03
N ALA A 446 16.97 -9.26 -15.91
CA ALA A 446 16.68 -10.45 -15.12
C ALA A 446 15.91 -11.54 -15.92
N ASN A 447 14.93 -11.12 -16.74
CA ASN A 447 14.17 -12.03 -17.58
C ASN A 447 14.99 -12.63 -18.74
N SER A 448 15.94 -11.88 -19.30
CA SER A 448 16.86 -12.38 -20.32
C SER A 448 17.80 -13.46 -19.75
N VAL A 449 18.34 -13.24 -18.54
CA VAL A 449 19.19 -14.22 -17.85
C VAL A 449 18.41 -15.51 -17.52
N ARG A 450 17.16 -15.40 -17.06
CA ARG A 450 16.31 -16.58 -16.82
C ARG A 450 15.95 -17.37 -18.09
N ARG A 451 15.81 -16.72 -19.25
CA ARG A 451 15.59 -17.41 -20.53
C ARG A 451 16.82 -18.16 -21.00
N VAL A 452 18.01 -17.60 -20.84
CA VAL A 452 19.28 -18.27 -21.18
C VAL A 452 19.53 -19.47 -20.26
N ALA A 453 19.20 -19.37 -18.96
CA ALA A 453 19.34 -20.46 -17.99
C ALA A 453 18.34 -21.63 -18.20
N ARG A 454 17.20 -21.39 -18.87
CA ARG A 454 16.20 -22.42 -19.19
C ARG A 454 16.39 -23.05 -20.56
N GLY A 455 17.30 -22.54 -21.38
CA GLY A 455 17.64 -23.03 -22.72
C GLY A 455 18.93 -23.86 -22.79
N ARG A 456 19.43 -24.33 -21.62
CA ARG A 456 20.55 -25.27 -21.53
C ARG A 456 20.10 -26.55 -20.86
#